data_4da206783b1216a46f2280fd14af13b3
#
_entry.id   4da206783b1216a46f2280fd14af13b3
#
_cell.length_a   1.000
_cell.length_b   1.000
_cell.length_c   1.000
_cell.angle_alpha   90.00
_cell.angle_beta   90.00
_cell.angle_gamma   90.00
#
_symmetry.space_group_name_H-M   'P 1'
#
loop_
_entity.id
_entity.type
_entity.pdbx_description
1 polymer ?
#
loop_
_entity_poly.entity_id
_entity_poly.type
_entity_poly.pdbx_seq_one_letter_code
_entity_poly.pdbx_strand_id
1 'polypeptide(L)'
;MVSTSSSRKLSTAFWIVLTAIAFAAASGAWAQTPAPATSQAPPAAAKPAEAKPNVVGDTLGLPAKLGQEIAKAPLGTGKGQIDPKAPRGAFGIPGAPQVSYILALLWATWVGWIFSTVGAFGGIMAGVGHMTVYGLGDYVRGFRETAPALNKTLTDSLRTSNQFLVGLSSILSVINYLKSRRMSWPLGLALGAGSIVGAYLAVALTGGKISFSQYQGWFGVFVLVVGFVLIYELTPKGQAGKKAAKAAAQAFEKTVKEKADIASAGVKINSFGATKASMTFFGAEFTFNPIAAFCGGVVIAAISAFIGVGGGFLYVPYLTSVVGLPMFVVAGTSALAVFISMVTSIGTYITRAGAGMDWALVGIQLVGVFVGSMIGPRTAKYLPDKWLKLIFIVLAIYVGIGYFSKGFFGRAWVPM
;
A
#
# COMPACT_ATOMS: atom_id res chain seq x y z
N MET A 1 -15.78 -16.92 32.00
CA MET A 1 -15.81 -17.70 30.75
C MET A 1 -16.86 -17.15 29.78
N VAL A 2 -16.74 -15.91 29.33
CA VAL A 2 -17.61 -15.37 28.25
C VAL A 2 -16.77 -14.42 27.46
N SER A 3 -16.20 -14.85 26.34
CA SER A 3 -15.76 -13.93 25.26
C SER A 3 -14.95 -14.59 24.12
N THR A 4 -14.87 -15.91 24.03
CA THR A 4 -14.15 -16.55 22.91
C THR A 4 -14.96 -16.61 21.60
N SER A 5 -16.26 -16.45 21.66
CA SER A 5 -17.17 -16.58 20.50
C SER A 5 -17.16 -15.32 19.58
N SER A 6 -17.05 -14.11 20.15
CA SER A 6 -17.08 -12.88 19.36
C SER A 6 -15.79 -12.62 18.60
N SER A 7 -14.64 -12.92 19.22
CA SER A 7 -13.33 -12.78 18.55
C SER A 7 -13.15 -13.80 17.43
N ARG A 8 -13.68 -15.03 17.59
CA ARG A 8 -13.65 -16.05 16.52
C ARG A 8 -14.51 -15.63 15.32
N LYS A 9 -15.70 -15.10 15.55
CA LYS A 9 -16.56 -14.64 14.45
C LYS A 9 -15.95 -13.46 13.68
N LEU A 10 -15.27 -12.56 14.37
CA LEU A 10 -14.57 -11.43 13.74
C LEU A 10 -13.35 -11.91 12.95
N SER A 11 -12.59 -12.84 13.54
CA SER A 11 -11.47 -13.48 12.86
C SER A 11 -11.95 -14.18 11.58
N THR A 12 -13.04 -14.93 11.65
CA THR A 12 -13.60 -15.65 10.49
C THR A 12 -14.09 -14.67 9.42
N ALA A 13 -14.83 -13.62 9.77
CA ALA A 13 -15.29 -12.62 8.82
C ALA A 13 -14.12 -11.85 8.17
N PHE A 14 -13.10 -11.48 8.95
CA PHE A 14 -11.88 -10.86 8.44
C PHE A 14 -11.17 -11.77 7.43
N TRP A 15 -11.00 -13.05 7.74
CA TRP A 15 -10.36 -14.02 6.86
C TRP A 15 -11.19 -14.30 5.61
N ILE A 16 -12.53 -14.37 5.70
CA ILE A 16 -13.42 -14.57 4.54
C ILE A 16 -13.30 -13.37 3.58
N VAL A 17 -13.33 -12.14 4.09
CA VAL A 17 -13.18 -10.94 3.24
C VAL A 17 -11.78 -10.88 2.63
N LEU A 18 -10.74 -11.18 3.42
CA LEU A 18 -9.37 -11.17 2.94
C LEU A 18 -9.12 -12.24 1.87
N THR A 19 -9.60 -13.48 2.08
CA THR A 19 -9.46 -14.56 1.11
C THR A 19 -10.29 -14.31 -0.13
N ALA A 20 -11.49 -13.74 -0.02
CA ALA A 20 -12.31 -13.35 -1.17
C ALA A 20 -11.61 -12.29 -2.03
N ILE A 21 -10.98 -11.27 -1.41
CA ILE A 21 -10.22 -10.25 -2.12
C ILE A 21 -8.96 -10.87 -2.76
N ALA A 22 -8.24 -11.71 -2.05
CA ALA A 22 -7.04 -12.39 -2.57
C ALA A 22 -7.40 -13.36 -3.71
N PHE A 23 -8.48 -14.13 -3.59
CA PHE A 23 -8.99 -15.04 -4.62
C PHE A 23 -9.47 -14.26 -5.85
N ALA A 24 -10.20 -13.18 -5.64
CA ALA A 24 -10.63 -12.28 -6.70
C ALA A 24 -9.44 -11.63 -7.43
N ALA A 25 -8.38 -11.25 -6.72
CA ALA A 25 -7.16 -10.71 -7.30
C ALA A 25 -6.33 -11.78 -8.04
N ALA A 26 -6.27 -13.00 -7.50
CA ALA A 26 -5.45 -14.10 -8.05
C ALA A 26 -6.13 -14.83 -9.23
N SER A 27 -7.46 -14.88 -9.27
CA SER A 27 -8.16 -15.69 -10.26
C SER A 27 -8.05 -15.19 -11.69
N GLY A 28 -7.40 -14.03 -11.97
CA GLY A 28 -7.16 -13.57 -13.35
C GLY A 28 -8.38 -13.68 -14.29
N ALA A 29 -9.42 -14.32 -13.80
CA ALA A 29 -10.66 -14.68 -14.44
C ALA A 29 -11.63 -13.51 -14.55
N TRP A 30 -11.08 -12.30 -14.50
CA TRP A 30 -11.89 -11.13 -14.80
C TRP A 30 -12.06 -11.08 -16.28
N ALA A 31 -13.07 -11.83 -16.66
CA ALA A 31 -13.63 -11.86 -17.97
C ALA A 31 -13.51 -10.50 -18.64
N GLN A 32 -12.96 -10.53 -19.81
CA GLN A 32 -13.25 -9.57 -20.84
C GLN A 32 -14.76 -9.36 -20.83
N THR A 33 -15.22 -8.30 -20.20
CA THR A 33 -16.58 -7.82 -20.42
C THR A 33 -16.63 -7.46 -21.89
N PRO A 34 -17.47 -8.11 -22.71
CA PRO A 34 -17.60 -7.71 -24.11
C PRO A 34 -18.00 -6.24 -24.11
N ALA A 35 -17.27 -5.42 -24.83
CA ALA A 35 -17.70 -4.08 -25.13
C ALA A 35 -19.08 -4.16 -25.79
N PRO A 36 -20.05 -3.27 -25.46
CA PRO A 36 -21.32 -3.25 -26.15
C PRO A 36 -21.03 -3.06 -27.65
N ALA A 37 -21.53 -3.98 -28.44
CA ALA A 37 -21.43 -3.96 -29.88
C ALA A 37 -22.12 -2.71 -30.41
N THR A 38 -21.38 -1.68 -30.73
CA THR A 38 -21.81 -0.63 -31.62
C THR A 38 -21.34 -1.00 -33.02
N SER A 39 -22.30 -1.43 -33.80
CA SER A 39 -22.23 -1.60 -35.25
C SER A 39 -21.68 -0.33 -35.90
N GLN A 40 -20.53 -0.49 -36.54
CA GLN A 40 -20.20 0.03 -37.87
C GLN A 40 -18.73 -0.34 -38.15
N ALA A 41 -18.54 -1.25 -39.08
CA ALA A 41 -17.23 -1.60 -39.59
C ALA A 41 -16.61 -0.38 -40.28
N PRO A 42 -15.41 0.07 -39.87
CA PRO A 42 -14.61 0.96 -40.67
C PRO A 42 -14.00 0.19 -41.86
N PRO A 43 -13.74 0.87 -43.00
CA PRO A 43 -13.13 0.22 -44.16
C PRO A 43 -11.78 -0.38 -43.79
N ALA A 44 -11.45 -1.50 -44.44
CA ALA A 44 -10.25 -2.27 -44.23
C ALA A 44 -9.00 -1.40 -44.05
N ALA A 45 -8.48 -1.36 -42.84
CA ALA A 45 -7.25 -0.64 -42.54
C ALA A 45 -6.08 -1.36 -43.22
N ALA A 46 -5.34 -0.61 -44.02
CA ALA A 46 -4.04 -1.03 -44.55
C ALA A 46 -3.18 -1.60 -43.41
N LYS A 47 -2.45 -2.72 -43.69
CA LYS A 47 -1.45 -3.29 -42.77
C LYS A 47 -0.67 -2.15 -42.12
N PRO A 48 -0.53 -2.13 -40.78
CA PRO A 48 0.32 -1.13 -40.14
C PRO A 48 1.73 -1.28 -40.73
N ALA A 49 2.23 -0.24 -41.36
CA ALA A 49 3.64 -0.15 -41.66
C ALA A 49 4.40 -0.38 -40.35
N GLU A 50 5.42 -1.25 -40.34
CA GLU A 50 6.30 -1.45 -39.20
C GLU A 50 6.80 -0.06 -38.76
N ALA A 51 6.23 0.44 -37.67
CA ALA A 51 6.61 1.73 -37.10
C ALA A 51 8.08 1.63 -36.71
N LYS A 52 8.92 2.46 -37.33
CA LYS A 52 10.33 2.59 -36.92
C LYS A 52 10.36 2.82 -35.42
N PRO A 53 11.22 2.10 -34.64
CA PRO A 53 11.27 2.24 -33.20
C PRO A 53 11.42 3.71 -32.83
N ASN A 54 10.58 4.16 -31.91
CA ASN A 54 10.57 5.52 -31.45
C ASN A 54 11.85 5.81 -30.68
N VAL A 55 12.72 6.63 -31.22
CA VAL A 55 14.03 7.01 -30.63
C VAL A 55 13.89 7.59 -29.21
N VAL A 56 12.68 8.02 -28.81
CA VAL A 56 12.40 8.57 -27.49
C VAL A 56 12.66 7.54 -26.38
N GLY A 57 12.37 6.26 -26.60
CA GLY A 57 12.58 5.21 -25.61
C GLY A 57 14.05 4.93 -25.25
N ASP A 58 14.95 5.04 -26.22
CA ASP A 58 16.36 4.68 -26.04
C ASP A 58 17.20 5.74 -25.29
N THR A 59 16.69 6.96 -25.20
CA THR A 59 17.40 8.09 -24.59
C THR A 59 17.09 8.31 -23.12
N LEU A 60 16.18 7.54 -22.51
CA LEU A 60 15.65 7.81 -21.16
C LEU A 60 16.40 7.14 -20.01
N GLY A 61 17.36 6.25 -20.29
CA GLY A 61 18.08 5.49 -19.25
C GLY A 61 17.13 4.65 -18.34
N LEU A 62 15.93 4.33 -18.82
CA LEU A 62 14.93 3.53 -18.13
C LEU A 62 15.23 2.03 -18.29
N PRO A 63 14.68 1.17 -17.41
CA PRO A 63 14.77 -0.29 -17.60
C PRO A 63 14.32 -0.69 -19.00
N ALA A 64 15.03 -1.63 -19.60
CA ALA A 64 14.86 -2.03 -21.01
C ALA A 64 13.40 -2.26 -21.42
N LYS A 65 12.60 -2.90 -20.57
CA LYS A 65 11.18 -3.17 -20.85
C LYS A 65 10.34 -1.89 -20.94
N LEU A 66 10.47 -0.98 -19.99
CA LEU A 66 9.73 0.28 -20.02
C LEU A 66 10.15 1.13 -21.22
N GLY A 67 11.44 1.22 -21.50
CA GLY A 67 11.97 1.90 -22.68
C GLY A 67 11.42 1.32 -23.99
N GLN A 68 11.36 0.00 -24.12
CA GLN A 68 10.78 -0.68 -25.28
C GLN A 68 9.29 -0.38 -25.47
N GLU A 69 8.51 -0.36 -24.38
CA GLU A 69 7.08 -0.06 -24.47
C GLU A 69 6.81 1.42 -24.78
N ILE A 70 7.66 2.32 -24.31
CA ILE A 70 7.63 3.74 -24.70
C ILE A 70 7.94 3.88 -26.19
N ALA A 71 8.96 3.16 -26.68
CA ALA A 71 9.36 3.20 -28.09
C ALA A 71 8.27 2.69 -29.06
N LYS A 72 7.39 1.79 -28.60
CA LYS A 72 6.26 1.26 -29.40
C LYS A 72 5.00 2.11 -29.31
N ALA A 73 4.95 3.08 -28.37
CA ALA A 73 3.77 3.89 -28.18
C ALA A 73 3.55 4.85 -29.38
N PRO A 74 2.30 5.12 -29.77
CA PRO A 74 2.01 6.02 -30.88
C PRO A 74 2.45 7.44 -30.57
N LEU A 75 3.02 8.12 -31.57
CA LEU A 75 3.40 9.53 -31.49
C LEU A 75 2.24 10.42 -31.86
N GLY A 76 2.13 11.57 -31.16
CA GLY A 76 1.14 12.62 -31.47
C GLY A 76 0.76 13.41 -30.21
N THR A 77 -0.12 14.38 -30.40
CA THR A 77 -0.60 15.30 -29.34
C THR A 77 -1.91 14.81 -28.69
N GLY A 78 -2.46 13.70 -29.17
CA GLY A 78 -3.73 13.17 -28.69
C GLY A 78 -3.59 12.38 -27.38
N LYS A 79 -4.73 12.09 -26.75
CA LYS A 79 -4.78 11.29 -25.55
C LYS A 79 -4.21 9.87 -25.83
N GLY A 80 -3.28 9.43 -24.99
CA GLY A 80 -2.62 8.13 -25.15
C GLY A 80 -1.58 8.10 -26.26
N GLN A 81 -1.06 9.25 -26.63
CA GLN A 81 0.06 9.42 -27.56
C GLN A 81 1.22 10.13 -26.84
N ILE A 82 2.42 9.95 -27.36
CA ILE A 82 3.61 10.65 -26.86
C ILE A 82 3.91 11.79 -27.83
N ASP A 83 3.92 13.01 -27.33
CA ASP A 83 4.30 14.18 -28.12
C ASP A 83 5.82 14.40 -28.04
N PRO A 84 6.57 14.07 -29.11
CA PRO A 84 8.03 14.18 -29.10
C PRO A 84 8.55 15.63 -29.02
N LYS A 85 7.68 16.61 -29.30
CA LYS A 85 8.02 18.05 -29.27
C LYS A 85 7.73 18.68 -27.92
N ALA A 86 6.93 18.02 -27.06
CA ALA A 86 6.60 18.52 -25.74
C ALA A 86 7.80 18.39 -24.78
N PRO A 87 7.85 19.21 -23.73
CA PRO A 87 8.87 19.09 -22.71
C PRO A 87 8.75 17.73 -22.00
N ARG A 88 9.90 17.21 -21.53
CA ARG A 88 9.93 15.98 -20.77
C ARG A 88 9.28 16.17 -19.40
N GLY A 89 8.35 15.29 -19.05
CA GLY A 89 7.69 15.22 -17.76
C GLY A 89 8.07 13.95 -17.00
N ALA A 90 7.12 13.40 -16.25
CA ALA A 90 7.32 12.21 -15.45
C ALA A 90 7.91 11.05 -16.26
N PHE A 91 8.78 10.26 -15.63
CA PHE A 91 9.57 9.20 -16.26
C PHE A 91 10.46 9.67 -17.43
N GLY A 92 10.71 10.98 -17.53
CA GLY A 92 11.42 11.57 -18.66
C GLY A 92 10.67 11.52 -20.01
N ILE A 93 9.40 11.12 -20.03
CA ILE A 93 8.60 10.96 -21.24
C ILE A 93 8.13 12.34 -21.73
N PRO A 94 8.35 12.69 -23.01
CA PRO A 94 7.83 13.94 -23.58
C PRO A 94 6.29 13.95 -23.56
N GLY A 95 5.72 15.08 -23.14
CA GLY A 95 4.27 15.23 -23.00
C GLY A 95 3.64 14.57 -21.78
N ALA A 96 4.43 13.89 -20.93
CA ALA A 96 3.96 13.43 -19.63
C ALA A 96 3.77 14.60 -18.65
N PRO A 97 2.92 14.47 -17.62
CA PRO A 97 2.71 15.51 -16.61
C PRO A 97 4.03 15.97 -15.99
N GLN A 98 4.21 17.28 -15.91
CA GLN A 98 5.32 17.88 -15.20
C GLN A 98 4.96 18.02 -13.72
N VAL A 99 5.54 17.15 -12.88
CA VAL A 99 5.29 17.17 -11.45
C VAL A 99 6.15 18.22 -10.78
N SER A 100 5.52 19.18 -10.11
CA SER A 100 6.25 20.15 -9.29
C SER A 100 6.96 19.43 -8.13
N TYR A 101 8.29 19.53 -8.07
CA TYR A 101 9.09 18.92 -6.99
C TYR A 101 8.76 19.49 -5.61
N ILE A 102 8.34 20.76 -5.53
CA ILE A 102 7.89 21.39 -4.28
C ILE A 102 6.59 20.71 -3.82
N LEU A 103 5.62 20.54 -4.73
CA LEU A 103 4.38 19.83 -4.42
C LEU A 103 4.66 18.37 -4.01
N ALA A 104 5.56 17.70 -4.72
CA ALA A 104 5.95 16.32 -4.41
C ALA A 104 6.61 16.20 -3.04
N LEU A 105 7.50 17.13 -2.68
CA LEU A 105 8.14 17.20 -1.37
C LEU A 105 7.13 17.43 -0.25
N LEU A 106 6.25 18.42 -0.40
CA LEU A 106 5.23 18.75 0.61
C LEU A 106 4.23 17.60 0.80
N TRP A 107 3.74 17.03 -0.30
CA TRP A 107 2.84 15.87 -0.24
C TRP A 107 3.51 14.68 0.41
N ALA A 108 4.74 14.37 0.04
CA ALA A 108 5.49 13.26 0.62
C ALA A 108 5.84 13.50 2.10
N THR A 109 6.08 14.75 2.51
CA THR A 109 6.23 15.11 3.93
C THR A 109 4.95 14.81 4.70
N TRP A 110 3.80 15.15 4.14
CA TRP A 110 2.51 14.81 4.73
C TRP A 110 2.27 13.31 4.78
N VAL A 111 2.59 12.58 3.70
CA VAL A 111 2.52 11.10 3.67
C VAL A 111 3.38 10.46 4.76
N GLY A 112 4.62 10.90 4.93
CA GLY A 112 5.53 10.41 5.98
C GLY A 112 5.01 10.73 7.38
N TRP A 113 4.43 11.92 7.57
CA TRP A 113 3.79 12.32 8.81
C TRP A 113 2.60 11.42 9.15
N ILE A 114 1.71 11.17 8.20
CA ILE A 114 0.57 10.25 8.37
C ILE A 114 1.07 8.84 8.73
N PHE A 115 2.04 8.33 7.97
CA PHE A 115 2.55 6.97 8.18
C PHE A 115 3.13 6.81 9.59
N SER A 116 3.87 7.79 10.08
CA SER A 116 4.50 7.74 11.41
C SER A 116 3.55 8.04 12.57
N THR A 117 2.39 8.68 12.31
CA THR A 117 1.38 9.00 13.34
C THR A 117 0.31 7.91 13.44
N VAL A 118 -0.21 7.45 12.32
CA VAL A 118 -1.37 6.54 12.23
C VAL A 118 -0.99 5.17 11.65
N GLY A 119 0.22 5.05 11.12
CA GLY A 119 0.82 3.80 10.64
C GLY A 119 0.27 3.31 9.30
N ALA A 120 -1.03 3.40 9.07
CA ALA A 120 -1.68 2.67 8.01
C ALA A 120 -1.98 3.47 6.73
N PHE A 121 -2.27 4.76 6.87
CA PHE A 121 -2.83 5.56 5.77
C PHE A 121 -1.80 6.19 4.85
N GLY A 122 -0.55 6.29 5.28
CA GLY A 122 0.50 6.92 4.48
C GLY A 122 0.64 6.29 3.10
N GLY A 123 0.59 4.96 3.00
CA GLY A 123 0.66 4.25 1.72
C GLY A 123 -0.53 4.54 0.80
N ILE A 124 -1.75 4.67 1.35
CA ILE A 124 -2.94 5.05 0.57
C ILE A 124 -2.75 6.47 0.02
N MET A 125 -2.30 7.41 0.87
CA MET A 125 -2.08 8.80 0.45
C MET A 125 -0.92 8.95 -0.54
N ALA A 126 0.11 8.10 -0.47
CA ALA A 126 1.14 8.03 -1.50
C ALA A 126 0.53 7.66 -2.87
N GLY A 127 -0.35 6.65 -2.90
CA GLY A 127 -1.09 6.28 -4.11
C GLY A 127 -1.98 7.40 -4.63
N VAL A 128 -2.70 8.10 -3.76
CA VAL A 128 -3.51 9.29 -4.14
C VAL A 128 -2.61 10.39 -4.74
N GLY A 129 -1.44 10.62 -4.17
CA GLY A 129 -0.45 11.55 -4.70
C GLY A 129 -0.09 11.24 -6.14
N HIS A 130 0.37 10.02 -6.42
CA HIS A 130 0.76 9.63 -7.77
C HIS A 130 -0.42 9.62 -8.75
N MET A 131 -1.57 9.06 -8.34
CA MET A 131 -2.70 8.89 -9.25
C MET A 131 -3.45 10.19 -9.54
N THR A 132 -3.66 11.04 -8.52
CA THR A 132 -4.54 12.21 -8.63
C THR A 132 -3.77 13.51 -8.54
N VAL A 133 -2.95 13.71 -7.48
CA VAL A 133 -2.31 15.00 -7.22
C VAL A 133 -1.27 15.36 -8.30
N TYR A 134 -0.52 14.36 -8.76
CA TYR A 134 0.49 14.54 -9.82
C TYR A 134 -0.06 14.31 -11.23
N GLY A 135 -1.33 13.93 -11.37
CA GLY A 135 -1.97 13.71 -12.66
C GLY A 135 -1.47 12.47 -13.43
N LEU A 136 -0.61 11.65 -12.82
CA LEU A 136 -0.02 10.48 -13.49
C LEU A 136 -1.05 9.40 -13.81
N GLY A 137 -2.12 9.30 -13.01
CA GLY A 137 -3.18 8.33 -13.23
C GLY A 137 -3.94 8.55 -14.54
N ASP A 138 -4.32 9.79 -14.83
CA ASP A 138 -5.04 10.11 -16.08
C ASP A 138 -4.13 9.99 -17.30
N TYR A 139 -2.86 10.34 -17.16
CA TYR A 139 -1.86 10.13 -18.20
C TYR A 139 -1.72 8.63 -18.54
N VAL A 140 -1.49 7.79 -17.55
CA VAL A 140 -1.35 6.33 -17.74
C VAL A 140 -2.63 5.72 -18.31
N ARG A 141 -3.81 6.18 -17.85
CA ARG A 141 -5.10 5.74 -18.37
C ARG A 141 -5.25 6.03 -19.86
N GLY A 142 -4.68 7.12 -20.36
CA GLY A 142 -4.71 7.49 -21.77
C GLY A 142 -4.22 6.37 -22.67
N PHE A 143 -3.21 5.63 -22.27
CA PHE A 143 -2.61 4.54 -23.03
C PHE A 143 -3.41 3.22 -23.02
N ARG A 144 -4.59 3.17 -22.40
CA ARG A 144 -5.35 1.93 -22.27
C ARG A 144 -5.65 1.26 -23.61
N GLU A 145 -6.01 2.06 -24.62
CA GLU A 145 -6.41 1.58 -25.95
C GLU A 145 -5.29 1.70 -26.97
N THR A 146 -4.48 2.74 -26.87
CA THR A 146 -3.44 3.07 -27.84
C THR A 146 -2.15 2.29 -27.63
N ALA A 147 -1.76 2.06 -26.37
CA ALA A 147 -0.55 1.30 -25.99
C ALA A 147 -0.80 0.50 -24.70
N PRO A 148 -1.57 -0.61 -24.76
CA PRO A 148 -1.97 -1.38 -23.55
C PRO A 148 -0.81 -1.92 -22.75
N ALA A 149 0.31 -2.30 -23.40
CA ALA A 149 1.50 -2.79 -22.72
C ALA A 149 2.17 -1.68 -21.90
N LEU A 150 2.31 -0.48 -22.48
CA LEU A 150 2.82 0.71 -21.77
C LEU A 150 1.92 1.09 -20.60
N ASN A 151 0.58 1.07 -20.78
CA ASN A 151 -0.38 1.30 -19.69
C ASN A 151 -0.11 0.39 -18.48
N LYS A 152 0.07 -0.91 -18.71
CA LYS A 152 0.32 -1.90 -17.65
C LYS A 152 1.69 -1.69 -16.99
N THR A 153 2.74 -1.45 -17.77
CA THR A 153 4.10 -1.23 -17.26
C THR A 153 4.19 0.06 -16.44
N LEU A 154 3.57 1.16 -16.89
CA LEU A 154 3.47 2.39 -16.10
C LEU A 154 2.63 2.21 -14.84
N THR A 155 1.58 1.38 -14.87
CA THR A 155 0.81 1.03 -13.68
C THR A 155 1.68 0.35 -12.64
N ASP A 156 2.51 -0.59 -13.05
CA ASP A 156 3.45 -1.27 -12.14
C ASP A 156 4.54 -0.31 -11.64
N SER A 157 4.97 0.64 -12.46
CA SER A 157 5.91 1.70 -12.09
C SER A 157 5.34 2.61 -11.00
N LEU A 158 4.08 3.01 -11.10
CA LEU A 158 3.39 3.80 -10.07
C LEU A 158 3.25 3.03 -8.75
N ARG A 159 2.88 1.73 -8.82
CA ARG A 159 2.83 0.86 -7.64
C ARG A 159 4.18 0.78 -6.95
N THR A 160 5.24 0.56 -7.73
CA THR A 160 6.59 0.43 -7.20
C THR A 160 7.08 1.74 -6.58
N SER A 161 6.80 2.89 -7.21
CA SER A 161 7.11 4.21 -6.64
C SER A 161 6.43 4.41 -5.28
N ASN A 162 5.16 4.03 -5.14
CA ASN A 162 4.47 4.06 -3.85
C ASN A 162 5.17 3.18 -2.80
N GLN A 163 5.62 2.00 -3.21
CA GLN A 163 6.26 1.04 -2.31
C GLN A 163 7.61 1.54 -1.78
N PHE A 164 8.36 2.34 -2.55
CA PHE A 164 9.58 2.99 -2.05
C PHE A 164 9.30 3.94 -0.88
N LEU A 165 8.23 4.74 -0.97
CA LEU A 165 7.84 5.66 0.09
C LEU A 165 7.45 4.90 1.36
N VAL A 166 6.66 3.85 1.20
CA VAL A 166 6.25 2.97 2.31
C VAL A 166 7.43 2.22 2.90
N GLY A 167 8.32 1.71 2.07
CA GLY A 167 9.54 0.99 2.49
C GLY A 167 10.43 1.86 3.37
N LEU A 168 10.69 3.10 2.97
CA LEU A 168 11.46 4.04 3.77
C LEU A 168 10.76 4.37 5.10
N SER A 169 9.47 4.65 5.08
CA SER A 169 8.71 4.91 6.31
C SER A 169 8.74 3.72 7.26
N SER A 170 8.64 2.49 6.72
CA SER A 170 8.62 1.28 7.54
C SER A 170 9.98 0.98 8.17
N ILE A 171 11.11 1.15 7.46
CA ILE A 171 12.44 0.93 8.06
C ILE A 171 12.74 1.96 9.15
N LEU A 172 12.37 3.24 8.95
CA LEU A 172 12.50 4.26 9.98
C LEU A 172 11.68 3.91 11.23
N SER A 173 10.47 3.38 11.03
CA SER A 173 9.62 2.90 12.12
C SER A 173 10.26 1.70 12.82
N VAL A 174 10.78 0.71 12.11
CA VAL A 174 11.48 -0.46 12.68
C VAL A 174 12.63 -0.01 13.58
N ILE A 175 13.48 0.89 13.11
CA ILE A 175 14.61 1.40 13.88
C ILE A 175 14.14 2.06 15.19
N ASN A 176 13.10 2.89 15.12
CA ASN A 176 12.57 3.59 16.29
C ASN A 176 11.92 2.63 17.31
N TYR A 177 11.16 1.63 16.84
CA TYR A 177 10.48 0.67 17.71
C TYR A 177 11.42 -0.39 18.28
N LEU A 178 12.50 -0.76 17.58
CA LEU A 178 13.58 -1.57 18.12
C LEU A 178 14.27 -0.86 19.29
N LYS A 179 14.69 0.39 19.09
CA LYS A 179 15.34 1.20 20.12
C LYS A 179 14.47 1.36 21.36
N SER A 180 13.16 1.52 21.18
CA SER A 180 12.22 1.70 22.29
C SER A 180 11.67 0.39 22.88
N ARG A 181 12.19 -0.78 22.46
CA ARG A 181 11.73 -2.13 22.90
C ARG A 181 10.21 -2.34 22.81
N ARG A 182 9.58 -1.77 21.77
CA ARG A 182 8.15 -1.87 21.51
C ARG A 182 7.82 -2.69 20.27
N MET A 183 8.62 -3.69 19.96
CA MET A 183 8.42 -4.55 18.81
C MET A 183 8.57 -6.01 19.19
N SER A 184 7.61 -6.84 18.82
CA SER A 184 7.74 -8.30 18.88
C SER A 184 8.44 -8.77 17.61
N TRP A 185 9.79 -8.81 17.66
CA TRP A 185 10.58 -9.20 16.49
C TRP A 185 10.28 -10.64 15.99
N PRO A 186 9.98 -11.66 16.85
CA PRO A 186 9.67 -12.98 16.34
C PRO A 186 8.35 -13.04 15.58
N LEU A 187 7.33 -12.30 16.07
CA LEU A 187 6.06 -12.19 15.38
C LEU A 187 6.21 -11.40 14.08
N GLY A 188 6.98 -10.31 14.11
CA GLY A 188 7.30 -9.52 12.92
C GLY A 188 8.05 -10.30 11.85
N LEU A 189 8.99 -11.19 12.27
CA LEU A 189 9.70 -12.08 11.34
C LEU A 189 8.81 -13.20 10.79
N ALA A 190 7.93 -13.79 11.61
CA ALA A 190 6.98 -14.79 11.14
C ALA A 190 6.02 -14.21 10.08
N LEU A 191 5.47 -13.03 10.34
CA LEU A 191 4.68 -12.25 9.37
C LEU A 191 5.51 -11.89 8.13
N GLY A 192 6.76 -11.44 8.32
CA GLY A 192 7.68 -11.05 7.26
C GLY A 192 8.06 -12.22 6.36
N ALA A 193 8.32 -13.40 6.91
CA ALA A 193 8.59 -14.61 6.13
C ALA A 193 7.38 -14.98 5.25
N GLY A 194 6.16 -14.92 5.79
CA GLY A 194 4.94 -15.04 4.98
C GLY A 194 4.82 -13.94 3.93
N SER A 195 5.24 -12.72 4.28
CA SER A 195 5.19 -11.58 3.35
C SER A 195 6.08 -11.75 2.14
N ILE A 196 7.23 -12.42 2.27
CA ILE A 196 8.09 -12.75 1.12
C ILE A 196 7.30 -13.58 0.10
N VAL A 197 6.66 -14.65 0.58
CA VAL A 197 5.86 -15.52 -0.29
C VAL A 197 4.69 -14.77 -0.91
N GLY A 198 3.91 -14.08 -0.10
CA GLY A 198 2.72 -13.35 -0.56
C GLY A 198 3.02 -12.24 -1.56
N ALA A 199 4.02 -11.40 -1.26
CA ALA A 199 4.42 -10.31 -2.14
C ALA A 199 5.00 -10.81 -3.47
N TYR A 200 5.87 -11.83 -3.41
CA TYR A 200 6.41 -12.44 -4.61
C TYR A 200 5.33 -13.03 -5.51
N LEU A 201 4.43 -13.83 -4.96
CA LEU A 201 3.32 -14.45 -5.70
C LEU A 201 2.40 -13.40 -6.33
N ALA A 202 2.02 -12.37 -5.57
CA ALA A 202 1.16 -11.32 -6.08
C ALA A 202 1.78 -10.62 -7.31
N VAL A 203 3.05 -10.24 -7.22
CA VAL A 203 3.74 -9.57 -8.34
C VAL A 203 3.96 -10.53 -9.50
N ALA A 204 4.38 -11.76 -9.25
CA ALA A 204 4.59 -12.78 -10.29
C ALA A 204 3.31 -13.09 -11.08
N LEU A 205 2.17 -13.07 -10.41
CA LEU A 205 0.86 -13.35 -11.03
C LEU A 205 0.25 -12.12 -11.72
N THR A 206 0.49 -10.91 -11.23
CA THR A 206 -0.20 -9.69 -11.68
C THR A 206 0.67 -8.69 -12.43
N GLY A 207 1.99 -8.75 -12.26
CA GLY A 207 2.94 -7.83 -12.90
C GLY A 207 2.85 -7.84 -14.42
N GLY A 208 2.73 -6.68 -15.05
CA GLY A 208 2.55 -6.51 -16.48
C GLY A 208 1.19 -6.96 -17.04
N LYS A 209 0.23 -7.35 -16.18
CA LYS A 209 -1.05 -7.89 -16.61
C LYS A 209 -2.24 -6.97 -16.31
N ILE A 210 -2.15 -6.16 -15.27
CA ILE A 210 -3.25 -5.34 -14.77
C ILE A 210 -3.22 -3.96 -15.40
N SER A 211 -4.31 -3.56 -16.03
CA SER A 211 -4.48 -2.21 -16.56
C SER A 211 -4.66 -1.19 -15.44
N PHE A 212 -4.35 0.09 -15.73
CA PHE A 212 -4.50 1.15 -14.75
C PHE A 212 -5.93 1.30 -14.22
N SER A 213 -6.94 1.14 -15.08
CA SER A 213 -8.35 1.21 -14.66
C SER A 213 -8.72 0.09 -13.69
N GLN A 214 -8.29 -1.15 -13.96
CA GLN A 214 -8.49 -2.28 -13.06
C GLN A 214 -7.79 -2.04 -11.73
N TYR A 215 -6.53 -1.62 -11.76
CA TYR A 215 -5.79 -1.28 -10.57
C TYR A 215 -6.49 -0.22 -9.73
N GLN A 216 -6.93 0.88 -10.36
CA GLN A 216 -7.60 1.98 -9.68
C GLN A 216 -8.93 1.54 -9.06
N GLY A 217 -9.71 0.72 -9.76
CA GLY A 217 -10.96 0.15 -9.23
C GLY A 217 -10.73 -0.70 -7.99
N TRP A 218 -9.77 -1.62 -8.05
CA TRP A 218 -9.40 -2.46 -6.90
C TRP A 218 -8.81 -1.68 -5.74
N PHE A 219 -8.01 -0.66 -6.04
CA PHE A 219 -7.52 0.27 -5.02
C PHE A 219 -8.69 0.95 -4.30
N GLY A 220 -9.72 1.38 -5.05
CA GLY A 220 -10.94 1.96 -4.49
C GLY A 220 -11.70 1.00 -3.58
N VAL A 221 -11.97 -0.24 -4.03
CA VAL A 221 -12.59 -1.29 -3.20
C VAL A 221 -11.85 -1.47 -1.89
N PHE A 222 -10.55 -1.57 -2.00
CA PHE A 222 -9.68 -1.80 -0.89
C PHE A 222 -9.70 -0.65 0.13
N VAL A 223 -9.64 0.60 -0.34
CA VAL A 223 -9.71 1.78 0.52
C VAL A 223 -11.07 1.89 1.22
N LEU A 224 -12.18 1.49 0.54
CA LEU A 224 -13.50 1.38 1.16
C LEU A 224 -13.51 0.34 2.29
N VAL A 225 -12.97 -0.85 2.06
CA VAL A 225 -12.86 -1.90 3.09
C VAL A 225 -12.10 -1.38 4.30
N VAL A 226 -10.99 -0.67 4.10
CA VAL A 226 -10.24 -0.03 5.19
C VAL A 226 -11.09 1.00 5.94
N GLY A 227 -11.84 1.84 5.23
CA GLY A 227 -12.77 2.79 5.82
C GLY A 227 -13.81 2.10 6.71
N PHE A 228 -14.43 1.02 6.24
CA PHE A 228 -15.39 0.24 7.04
C PHE A 228 -14.76 -0.45 8.26
N VAL A 229 -13.56 -0.99 8.13
CA VAL A 229 -12.83 -1.57 9.27
C VAL A 229 -12.59 -0.52 10.36
N LEU A 230 -12.23 0.71 9.98
CA LEU A 230 -12.03 1.80 10.93
C LEU A 230 -13.33 2.26 11.59
N ILE A 231 -14.43 2.33 10.84
CA ILE A 231 -15.76 2.59 11.40
C ILE A 231 -16.09 1.53 12.45
N TYR A 232 -15.88 0.26 12.10
CA TYR A 232 -16.11 -0.85 13.03
C TYR A 232 -15.26 -0.72 14.30
N GLU A 233 -13.99 -0.36 14.19
CA GLU A 233 -13.09 -0.16 15.33
C GLU A 233 -13.55 0.95 16.29
N LEU A 234 -14.32 1.93 15.81
CA LEU A 234 -14.90 2.99 16.66
C LEU A 234 -16.15 2.53 17.40
N THR A 235 -16.77 1.41 17.01
CA THR A 235 -17.99 0.90 17.67
C THR A 235 -17.66 0.27 19.04
N PRO A 236 -18.62 0.26 19.99
CA PRO A 236 -18.44 -0.42 21.27
C PRO A 236 -18.09 -1.91 21.13
N LYS A 237 -18.64 -2.57 20.10
CA LYS A 237 -18.33 -4.00 19.78
C LYS A 237 -16.89 -4.19 19.32
N GLY A 238 -16.38 -3.27 18.49
CA GLY A 238 -14.96 -3.29 18.05
C GLY A 238 -13.98 -3.04 19.21
N GLN A 239 -14.42 -2.33 20.25
CA GLN A 239 -13.59 -2.02 21.42
C GLN A 239 -13.68 -3.08 22.54
N ALA A 240 -14.75 -3.87 22.58
CA ALA A 240 -14.99 -4.82 23.69
C ALA A 240 -13.93 -5.92 23.84
N GLY A 241 -13.29 -6.35 22.74
CA GLY A 241 -12.24 -7.38 22.72
C GLY A 241 -10.85 -6.88 23.16
N LYS A 242 -10.68 -5.60 23.43
CA LYS A 242 -9.35 -4.97 23.62
C LYS A 242 -9.00 -4.68 25.08
N LYS A 243 -9.66 -5.31 26.07
CA LYS A 243 -9.44 -5.02 27.50
C LYS A 243 -7.97 -5.22 27.94
N ALA A 244 -7.36 -6.37 27.65
CA ALA A 244 -5.98 -6.64 28.03
C ALA A 244 -4.99 -5.68 27.32
N ALA A 245 -5.21 -5.44 26.03
CA ALA A 245 -4.43 -4.48 25.27
C ALA A 245 -4.57 -3.05 25.82
N LYS A 246 -5.76 -2.67 26.25
CA LYS A 246 -6.03 -1.36 26.87
C LYS A 246 -5.38 -1.23 28.25
N ALA A 247 -5.41 -2.27 29.07
CA ALA A 247 -4.72 -2.30 30.38
C ALA A 247 -3.20 -2.17 30.21
N ALA A 248 -2.60 -2.91 29.28
CA ALA A 248 -1.18 -2.81 28.99
C ALA A 248 -0.80 -1.41 28.41
N ALA A 249 -1.66 -0.82 27.58
CA ALA A 249 -1.48 0.53 27.09
C ALA A 249 -1.52 1.59 28.20
N GLN A 250 -2.46 1.47 29.13
CA GLN A 250 -2.56 2.38 30.30
C GLN A 250 -1.35 2.24 31.22
N ALA A 251 -0.89 1.02 31.48
CA ALA A 251 0.33 0.78 32.27
C ALA A 251 1.56 1.42 31.60
N PHE A 252 1.68 1.29 30.26
CA PHE A 252 2.72 1.96 29.50
C PHE A 252 2.65 3.49 29.64
N GLU A 253 1.48 4.09 29.42
CA GLU A 253 1.32 5.54 29.52
C GLU A 253 1.65 6.07 30.92
N LYS A 254 1.24 5.35 31.96
CA LYS A 254 1.58 5.69 33.36
C LYS A 254 3.09 5.68 33.57
N THR A 255 3.78 4.62 33.13
CA THR A 255 5.24 4.50 33.24
C THR A 255 5.98 5.61 32.50
N VAL A 256 5.48 5.99 31.31
CA VAL A 256 6.04 7.11 30.53
C VAL A 256 5.89 8.44 31.27
N LYS A 257 4.72 8.69 31.88
CA LYS A 257 4.47 9.90 32.68
C LYS A 257 5.34 9.99 33.92
N GLU A 258 5.58 8.85 34.56
CA GLU A 258 6.41 8.75 35.76
C GLU A 258 7.93 8.76 35.44
N LYS A 259 8.33 8.91 34.15
CA LYS A 259 9.71 8.86 33.69
C LYS A 259 10.50 7.60 34.17
N ALA A 260 9.79 6.52 34.51
CA ALA A 260 10.40 5.27 34.91
C ALA A 260 11.09 4.56 33.71
N ASP A 261 11.95 3.61 34.00
CA ASP A 261 12.72 2.89 32.96
C ASP A 261 11.80 2.05 32.06
N ILE A 262 11.43 2.61 30.92
CA ILE A 262 10.61 1.96 29.89
C ILE A 262 11.32 0.71 29.34
N ALA A 263 12.67 0.70 29.33
CA ALA A 263 13.44 -0.40 28.76
C ALA A 263 13.31 -1.67 29.61
N SER A 264 13.09 -1.56 30.91
CA SER A 264 12.92 -2.69 31.81
C SER A 264 11.58 -3.41 31.61
N ALA A 265 10.52 -2.68 31.23
CA ALA A 265 9.15 -3.17 31.06
C ALA A 265 8.73 -3.35 29.58
N GLY A 266 9.62 -3.12 28.62
CA GLY A 266 9.40 -3.32 27.19
C GLY A 266 9.07 -4.77 26.81
N VAL A 267 8.93 -5.05 25.53
CA VAL A 267 8.66 -6.40 25.02
C VAL A 267 9.78 -7.37 25.41
N LYS A 268 9.42 -8.41 26.14
CA LYS A 268 10.29 -9.55 26.49
C LYS A 268 9.71 -10.82 25.90
N ILE A 269 10.54 -11.58 25.19
CA ILE A 269 10.14 -12.87 24.62
C ILE A 269 10.33 -13.93 25.69
N ASN A 270 9.26 -14.64 26.06
CA ASN A 270 9.28 -15.67 27.10
C ASN A 270 9.56 -17.05 26.49
N SER A 271 8.89 -17.37 25.38
CA SER A 271 9.07 -18.64 24.67
C SER A 271 8.85 -18.45 23.17
N PHE A 272 9.55 -19.28 22.39
CA PHE A 272 9.39 -19.30 20.94
C PHE A 272 9.40 -20.75 20.45
N GLY A 273 8.25 -21.22 19.98
CA GLY A 273 8.06 -22.52 19.36
C GLY A 273 7.31 -22.41 18.05
N ALA A 274 7.29 -23.46 17.24
CA ALA A 274 6.68 -23.45 15.91
C ALA A 274 5.18 -23.12 15.93
N THR A 275 4.44 -23.63 16.91
CA THR A 275 2.98 -23.48 17.01
C THR A 275 2.54 -22.50 18.09
N LYS A 276 3.40 -22.23 19.08
CA LYS A 276 3.09 -21.33 20.19
C LYS A 276 4.33 -20.52 20.58
N ALA A 277 4.16 -19.24 20.62
CA ALA A 277 5.15 -18.32 21.15
C ALA A 277 4.48 -17.39 22.16
N SER A 278 5.22 -16.95 23.18
CA SER A 278 4.72 -16.02 24.18
C SER A 278 5.69 -14.88 24.43
N MET A 279 5.12 -13.73 24.77
CA MET A 279 5.86 -12.53 25.12
C MET A 279 5.13 -11.77 26.22
N THR A 280 5.89 -11.00 26.99
CA THR A 280 5.35 -10.11 28.03
C THR A 280 5.61 -8.67 27.64
N PHE A 281 4.61 -7.82 27.84
CA PHE A 281 4.71 -6.36 27.67
C PHE A 281 4.00 -5.67 28.83
N PHE A 282 4.73 -4.91 29.63
CA PHE A 282 4.23 -4.23 30.84
C PHE A 282 3.41 -5.15 31.77
N GLY A 283 3.95 -6.34 32.06
CA GLY A 283 3.33 -7.32 32.95
C GLY A 283 2.18 -8.14 32.35
N ALA A 284 1.69 -7.78 31.14
CA ALA A 284 0.68 -8.57 30.45
C ALA A 284 1.34 -9.60 29.51
N GLU A 285 0.90 -10.85 29.59
CA GLU A 285 1.37 -11.92 28.71
C GLU A 285 0.49 -12.02 27.47
N PHE A 286 1.15 -12.12 26.31
CA PHE A 286 0.52 -12.31 25.01
C PHE A 286 1.07 -13.56 24.34
N THR A 287 0.19 -14.39 23.80
CA THR A 287 0.55 -15.61 23.07
C THR A 287 0.10 -15.51 21.62
N PHE A 288 0.91 -16.04 20.71
CA PHE A 288 0.58 -16.11 19.30
C PHE A 288 1.06 -17.41 18.67
N ASN A 289 0.47 -17.76 17.53
CA ASN A 289 0.89 -18.90 16.73
C ASN A 289 1.72 -18.39 15.54
N PRO A 290 3.03 -18.72 15.46
CA PRO A 290 3.91 -18.29 14.37
C PRO A 290 3.46 -18.78 12.99
N ILE A 291 2.89 -20.00 12.88
CA ILE A 291 2.37 -20.52 11.62
C ILE A 291 1.16 -19.69 11.15
N ALA A 292 0.24 -19.39 12.05
CA ALA A 292 -0.90 -18.52 11.73
C ALA A 292 -0.45 -17.10 11.34
N ALA A 293 0.61 -16.60 12.01
CA ALA A 293 1.23 -15.33 11.64
C ALA A 293 1.85 -15.37 10.23
N PHE A 294 2.58 -16.44 9.91
CA PHE A 294 3.14 -16.66 8.57
C PHE A 294 2.03 -16.66 7.52
N CYS A 295 0.96 -17.46 7.71
CA CYS A 295 -0.18 -17.47 6.78
C CYS A 295 -0.84 -16.09 6.66
N GLY A 296 -1.00 -15.37 7.78
CA GLY A 296 -1.47 -13.99 7.79
C GLY A 296 -0.57 -13.06 6.98
N GLY A 297 0.74 -13.22 7.13
CA GLY A 297 1.75 -12.51 6.36
C GLY A 297 1.62 -12.75 4.85
N VAL A 298 1.43 -14.01 4.42
CA VAL A 298 1.21 -14.36 3.00
C VAL A 298 0.02 -13.59 2.42
N VAL A 299 -1.13 -13.69 3.06
CA VAL A 299 -2.37 -13.08 2.55
C VAL A 299 -2.30 -11.56 2.56
N ILE A 300 -1.85 -10.97 3.67
CA ILE A 300 -1.76 -9.51 3.80
C ILE A 300 -0.76 -8.93 2.81
N ALA A 301 0.39 -9.57 2.66
CA ALA A 301 1.41 -9.09 1.73
C ALA A 301 1.01 -9.27 0.27
N ALA A 302 0.29 -10.33 -0.08
CA ALA A 302 -0.23 -10.50 -1.43
C ALA A 302 -1.16 -9.34 -1.84
N ILE A 303 -2.10 -8.98 -0.96
CA ILE A 303 -2.99 -7.84 -1.19
C ILE A 303 -2.21 -6.53 -1.24
N SER A 304 -1.29 -6.34 -0.31
CA SER A 304 -0.50 -5.12 -0.19
C SER A 304 0.41 -4.87 -1.39
N ALA A 305 1.06 -5.92 -1.88
CA ALA A 305 1.91 -5.85 -3.07
C ALA A 305 1.09 -5.58 -4.33
N PHE A 306 -0.09 -6.21 -4.43
CA PHE A 306 -1.03 -5.96 -5.52
C PHE A 306 -1.50 -4.50 -5.55
N ILE A 307 -1.87 -3.95 -4.41
CA ILE A 307 -2.37 -2.57 -4.29
C ILE A 307 -1.21 -1.55 -4.31
N GLY A 308 0.00 -1.93 -3.93
CA GLY A 308 1.17 -1.03 -3.91
C GLY A 308 1.20 -0.04 -2.76
N VAL A 309 0.47 -0.28 -1.66
CA VAL A 309 0.32 0.70 -0.56
C VAL A 309 0.96 0.27 0.76
N GLY A 310 1.59 -0.91 0.79
CA GLY A 310 2.12 -1.48 2.04
C GLY A 310 1.02 -2.01 2.96
N GLY A 311 1.28 -3.13 3.62
CA GLY A 311 0.28 -3.86 4.40
C GLY A 311 -0.04 -3.29 5.78
N GLY A 312 0.55 -2.16 6.17
CA GLY A 312 0.46 -1.67 7.54
C GLY A 312 -0.98 -1.59 8.08
N PHE A 313 -1.89 -1.10 7.25
CA PHE A 313 -3.31 -0.96 7.61
C PHE A 313 -4.06 -2.31 7.71
N LEU A 314 -3.62 -3.40 7.08
CA LEU A 314 -4.16 -4.75 7.27
C LEU A 314 -3.47 -5.46 8.45
N TYR A 315 -2.17 -5.25 8.64
CA TYR A 315 -1.47 -5.79 9.78
C TYR A 315 -1.98 -5.24 11.10
N VAL A 316 -2.36 -3.95 11.14
CA VAL A 316 -2.89 -3.33 12.38
C VAL A 316 -4.15 -4.05 12.87
N PRO A 317 -5.25 -4.18 12.12
CA PRO A 317 -6.43 -4.90 12.59
C PRO A 317 -6.15 -6.40 12.81
N TYR A 318 -5.28 -7.03 12.04
CA TYR A 318 -4.87 -8.41 12.29
C TYR A 318 -4.21 -8.55 13.66
N LEU A 319 -3.21 -7.73 13.95
CA LEU A 319 -2.46 -7.81 15.21
C LEU A 319 -3.29 -7.36 16.43
N THR A 320 -4.17 -6.37 16.25
CA THR A 320 -5.02 -5.89 17.37
C THR A 320 -6.23 -6.77 17.62
N SER A 321 -6.87 -7.30 16.59
CA SER A 321 -8.16 -7.99 16.71
C SER A 321 -8.03 -9.50 16.67
N VAL A 322 -7.03 -10.06 15.95
CA VAL A 322 -6.80 -11.51 15.87
C VAL A 322 -5.79 -11.96 16.90
N VAL A 323 -4.64 -11.26 17.01
CA VAL A 323 -3.58 -11.60 17.96
C VAL A 323 -3.83 -10.95 19.34
N GLY A 324 -4.56 -9.84 19.40
CA GLY A 324 -4.94 -9.16 20.65
C GLY A 324 -3.86 -8.26 21.24
N LEU A 325 -2.90 -7.78 20.41
CA LEU A 325 -1.80 -6.96 20.88
C LEU A 325 -2.19 -5.49 21.12
N PRO A 326 -1.52 -4.84 22.09
CA PRO A 326 -1.66 -3.40 22.29
C PRO A 326 -1.04 -2.62 21.13
N MET A 327 -1.64 -1.48 20.78
CA MET A 327 -1.26 -0.66 19.62
C MET A 327 0.22 -0.25 19.63
N PHE A 328 0.81 -0.05 20.81
CA PHE A 328 2.22 0.32 20.99
C PHE A 328 3.21 -0.77 20.52
N VAL A 329 2.78 -2.05 20.53
CA VAL A 329 3.57 -3.18 20.03
C VAL A 329 3.22 -3.46 18.57
N VAL A 330 1.95 -3.26 18.19
CA VAL A 330 1.45 -3.51 16.84
C VAL A 330 2.20 -2.66 15.81
N ALA A 331 2.38 -1.38 16.08
CA ALA A 331 3.00 -0.45 15.14
C ALA A 331 4.44 -0.86 14.76
N GLY A 332 5.26 -1.26 15.74
CA GLY A 332 6.62 -1.74 15.47
C GLY A 332 6.64 -3.11 14.80
N THR A 333 5.80 -4.03 15.25
CA THR A 333 5.74 -5.40 14.73
C THR A 333 5.25 -5.43 13.28
N SER A 334 4.23 -4.64 12.96
CA SER A 334 3.73 -4.51 11.59
C SER A 334 4.73 -3.82 10.66
N ALA A 335 5.47 -2.81 11.15
CA ALA A 335 6.46 -2.12 10.35
C ALA A 335 7.56 -3.06 9.83
N LEU A 336 7.99 -4.04 10.63
CA LEU A 336 8.97 -5.03 10.19
C LEU A 336 8.43 -5.91 9.06
N ALA A 337 7.21 -6.41 9.20
CA ALA A 337 6.57 -7.21 8.15
C ALA A 337 6.33 -6.40 6.86
N VAL A 338 5.91 -5.14 6.99
CA VAL A 338 5.77 -4.21 5.85
C VAL A 338 7.09 -3.98 5.15
N PHE A 339 8.16 -3.71 5.90
CA PHE A 339 9.48 -3.49 5.31
C PHE A 339 9.94 -4.68 4.47
N ILE A 340 9.86 -5.90 5.02
CA ILE A 340 10.21 -7.14 4.32
C ILE A 340 9.34 -7.32 3.07
N SER A 341 8.03 -7.08 3.18
CA SER A 341 7.10 -7.13 2.06
C SER A 341 7.47 -6.15 0.95
N MET A 342 7.83 -4.90 1.30
CA MET A 342 8.18 -3.87 0.32
C MET A 342 9.48 -4.19 -0.41
N VAL A 343 10.51 -4.63 0.31
CA VAL A 343 11.79 -5.04 -0.33
C VAL A 343 11.54 -6.17 -1.34
N THR A 344 10.77 -7.18 -0.96
CA THR A 344 10.43 -8.31 -1.86
C THR A 344 9.62 -7.85 -3.07
N SER A 345 8.58 -7.04 -2.83
CA SER A 345 7.69 -6.57 -3.88
C SER A 345 8.40 -5.65 -4.88
N ILE A 346 9.14 -4.65 -4.39
CA ILE A 346 9.95 -3.75 -5.22
C ILE A 346 10.93 -4.54 -6.09
N GLY A 347 11.70 -5.43 -5.46
CA GLY A 347 12.65 -6.28 -6.18
C GLY A 347 11.97 -7.09 -7.27
N THR A 348 10.81 -7.67 -7.00
CA THR A 348 10.06 -8.48 -7.96
C THR A 348 9.47 -7.63 -9.09
N TYR A 349 8.95 -6.43 -8.81
CA TYR A 349 8.44 -5.51 -9.83
C TYR A 349 9.55 -5.05 -10.78
N ILE A 350 10.72 -4.70 -10.25
CA ILE A 350 11.86 -4.27 -11.07
C ILE A 350 12.36 -5.40 -11.93
N THR A 351 12.62 -6.59 -11.35
CA THR A 351 13.31 -7.69 -12.04
C THR A 351 12.39 -8.47 -12.96
N ARG A 352 11.12 -8.69 -12.58
CA ARG A 352 10.18 -9.52 -13.36
C ARG A 352 9.18 -8.73 -14.18
N ALA A 353 8.58 -7.67 -13.60
CA ALA A 353 7.61 -6.87 -14.31
C ALA A 353 8.26 -5.80 -15.21
N GLY A 354 9.51 -5.45 -14.98
CA GLY A 354 10.23 -4.42 -15.72
C GLY A 354 9.73 -3.00 -15.40
N ALA A 355 9.24 -2.81 -14.17
CA ALA A 355 8.81 -1.50 -13.69
C ALA A 355 10.01 -0.54 -13.65
N GLY A 356 9.85 0.63 -14.26
CA GLY A 356 10.83 1.72 -14.18
C GLY A 356 10.40 2.77 -13.17
N MET A 357 11.35 3.51 -12.61
CA MET A 357 11.07 4.58 -11.66
C MET A 357 11.51 5.92 -12.23
N ASP A 358 10.73 6.95 -11.91
CA ASP A 358 11.20 8.33 -12.01
C ASP A 358 12.03 8.63 -10.77
N TRP A 359 13.34 8.39 -10.86
CA TRP A 359 14.25 8.51 -9.72
C TRP A 359 14.36 9.93 -9.18
N ALA A 360 14.15 10.96 -10.02
CA ALA A 360 14.14 12.35 -9.56
C ALA A 360 12.91 12.62 -8.68
N LEU A 361 11.73 12.19 -9.15
CA LEU A 361 10.48 12.32 -8.39
C LEU A 361 10.52 11.47 -7.11
N VAL A 362 10.89 10.19 -7.20
CA VAL A 362 10.99 9.30 -6.05
C VAL A 362 12.01 9.81 -5.04
N GLY A 363 13.17 10.30 -5.48
CA GLY A 363 14.20 10.87 -4.62
C GLY A 363 13.71 12.04 -3.77
N ILE A 364 13.03 13.00 -4.38
CA ILE A 364 12.42 14.15 -3.68
C ILE A 364 11.34 13.68 -2.69
N GLN A 365 10.53 12.71 -3.09
CA GLN A 365 9.51 12.14 -2.22
C GLN A 365 10.11 11.40 -1.03
N LEU A 366 11.21 10.67 -1.21
CA LEU A 366 11.90 10.00 -0.10
C LEU A 366 12.42 11.00 0.93
N VAL A 367 12.96 12.15 0.48
CA VAL A 367 13.33 13.25 1.39
C VAL A 367 12.10 13.75 2.16
N GLY A 368 11.00 14.00 1.48
CA GLY A 368 9.75 14.42 2.14
C GLY A 368 9.25 13.41 3.16
N VAL A 369 9.18 12.13 2.79
CA VAL A 369 8.79 11.05 3.70
C VAL A 369 9.69 10.97 4.93
N PHE A 370 11.01 11.10 4.74
CA PHE A 370 11.96 11.13 5.85
C PHE A 370 11.65 12.26 6.83
N VAL A 371 11.52 13.50 6.33
CA VAL A 371 11.19 14.67 7.14
C VAL A 371 9.84 14.49 7.86
N GLY A 372 8.81 14.06 7.14
CA GLY A 372 7.48 13.81 7.71
C GLY A 372 7.50 12.74 8.79
N SER A 373 8.23 11.65 8.56
CA SER A 373 8.38 10.57 9.54
C SER A 373 9.13 10.98 10.82
N MET A 374 10.00 11.97 10.73
CA MET A 374 10.68 12.54 11.90
C MET A 374 9.77 13.48 12.71
N ILE A 375 8.91 14.22 12.04
CA ILE A 375 7.98 15.19 12.66
C ILE A 375 6.79 14.48 13.29
N GLY A 376 6.29 13.40 12.66
CA GLY A 376 5.06 12.71 13.06
C GLY A 376 4.99 12.33 14.54
N PRO A 377 5.96 11.57 15.09
CA PRO A 377 5.93 11.17 16.50
C PRO A 377 5.96 12.35 17.50
N ARG A 378 6.54 13.50 17.07
CA ARG A 378 6.60 14.70 17.91
C ARG A 378 5.28 15.45 17.97
N THR A 379 4.51 15.41 16.90
CA THR A 379 3.25 16.15 16.75
C THR A 379 2.03 15.29 17.09
N ALA A 380 2.12 13.97 16.91
CA ALA A 380 1.02 13.02 17.19
C ALA A 380 0.46 13.14 18.62
N LYS A 381 1.31 13.48 19.59
CA LYS A 381 0.90 13.65 20.99
C LYS A 381 -0.10 14.80 21.23
N TYR A 382 -0.22 15.74 20.29
CA TYR A 382 -1.16 16.86 20.38
C TYR A 382 -2.49 16.59 19.69
N LEU A 383 -2.60 15.47 18.95
CA LEU A 383 -3.78 15.13 18.17
C LEU A 383 -4.57 14.00 18.85
N PRO A 384 -5.82 14.20 19.22
CA PRO A 384 -6.67 13.13 19.74
C PRO A 384 -6.86 12.04 18.68
N ASP A 385 -6.54 10.80 19.04
CA ASP A 385 -6.61 9.61 18.15
C ASP A 385 -7.99 9.47 17.46
N LYS A 386 -9.06 9.82 18.18
CA LYS A 386 -10.43 9.78 17.66
C LYS A 386 -10.65 10.70 16.45
N TRP A 387 -10.13 11.93 16.50
CA TRP A 387 -10.28 12.89 15.41
C TRP A 387 -9.47 12.49 14.19
N LEU A 388 -8.25 11.99 14.43
CA LEU A 388 -7.40 11.48 13.37
C LEU A 388 -8.11 10.34 12.62
N LYS A 389 -8.65 9.36 13.35
CA LYS A 389 -9.40 8.24 12.77
C LYS A 389 -10.62 8.71 11.98
N LEU A 390 -11.37 9.69 12.51
CA LEU A 390 -12.55 10.23 11.82
C LEU A 390 -12.19 10.88 10.48
N ILE A 391 -11.13 11.71 10.47
CA ILE A 391 -10.64 12.34 9.23
C ILE A 391 -10.26 11.25 8.20
N PHE A 392 -9.55 10.20 8.63
CA PHE A 392 -9.17 9.13 7.72
C PHE A 392 -10.36 8.30 7.22
N ILE A 393 -11.38 8.08 8.04
CA ILE A 393 -12.62 7.43 7.59
C ILE A 393 -13.26 8.25 6.47
N VAL A 394 -13.41 9.55 6.66
CA VAL A 394 -14.00 10.44 5.65
C VAL A 394 -13.16 10.40 4.36
N LEU A 395 -11.85 10.54 4.47
CA LEU A 395 -10.94 10.46 3.32
C LEU A 395 -10.98 9.09 2.64
N ALA A 396 -11.01 8.00 3.40
CA ALA A 396 -11.08 6.64 2.84
C ALA A 396 -12.38 6.42 2.08
N ILE A 397 -13.51 6.84 2.62
CA ILE A 397 -14.81 6.70 1.94
C ILE A 397 -14.81 7.57 0.66
N TYR A 398 -14.39 8.82 0.75
CA TYR A 398 -14.34 9.72 -0.40
C TYR A 398 -13.43 9.21 -1.53
N VAL A 399 -12.18 8.91 -1.20
CA VAL A 399 -11.19 8.38 -2.15
C VAL A 399 -11.61 7.01 -2.68
N GLY A 400 -12.14 6.15 -1.80
CA GLY A 400 -12.57 4.82 -2.16
C GLY A 400 -13.72 4.83 -3.16
N ILE A 401 -14.76 5.65 -2.94
CA ILE A 401 -15.88 5.81 -3.89
C ILE A 401 -15.37 6.36 -5.22
N GLY A 402 -14.53 7.39 -5.20
CA GLY A 402 -14.00 8.01 -6.41
C GLY A 402 -13.18 7.03 -7.25
N TYR A 403 -12.26 6.29 -6.66
CA TYR A 403 -11.43 5.33 -7.40
C TYR A 403 -12.19 4.08 -7.82
N PHE A 404 -13.09 3.59 -6.99
CA PHE A 404 -13.98 2.48 -7.35
C PHE A 404 -14.78 2.83 -8.60
N SER A 405 -15.48 3.97 -8.57
CA SER A 405 -16.34 4.39 -9.67
C SER A 405 -15.54 4.73 -10.93
N LYS A 406 -14.43 5.48 -10.81
CA LYS A 406 -13.57 5.83 -11.94
C LYS A 406 -12.89 4.61 -12.56
N GLY A 407 -12.52 3.61 -11.73
CA GLY A 407 -11.85 2.39 -12.18
C GLY A 407 -12.78 1.43 -12.93
N PHE A 408 -13.95 1.14 -12.38
CA PHE A 408 -14.88 0.16 -12.96
C PHE A 408 -15.90 0.75 -13.93
N PHE A 409 -16.38 1.99 -13.67
CA PHE A 409 -17.42 2.60 -14.50
C PHE A 409 -16.90 3.72 -15.41
N GLY A 410 -15.60 4.03 -15.38
CA GLY A 410 -14.97 5.02 -16.23
C GLY A 410 -15.21 6.49 -15.83
N ARG A 411 -16.13 6.76 -14.90
CA ARG A 411 -16.44 8.09 -14.37
C ARG A 411 -16.39 8.11 -12.85
N ALA A 412 -15.86 9.18 -12.28
CA ALA A 412 -15.90 9.38 -10.84
C ALA A 412 -17.30 9.85 -10.39
N TRP A 413 -17.83 9.26 -9.32
CA TRP A 413 -19.09 9.69 -8.72
C TRP A 413 -18.90 10.83 -7.72
N VAL A 414 -17.68 11.10 -7.34
CA VAL A 414 -17.26 12.24 -6.52
C VAL A 414 -16.19 13.02 -7.25
N PRO A 415 -16.07 14.34 -7.07
CA PRO A 415 -15.01 15.15 -7.70
C PRO A 415 -13.62 14.62 -7.34
N MET A 416 -12.79 14.31 -8.33
CA MET A 416 -11.42 13.81 -8.13
C MET A 416 -10.51 14.32 -9.23
#